data_4975b7520199b7728fd5c3222d397fbf
#
_entry.id   4975b7520199b7728fd5c3222d397fbf
#
_cell.length_a   1.000
_cell.length_b   1.000
_cell.length_c   1.000
_cell.angle_alpha   90.00
_cell.angle_beta   90.00
_cell.angle_gamma   90.00
#
_symmetry.space_group_name_H-M   'P 1'
#
loop_
_entity.id
_entity.type
_entity.pdbx_description
1 polymer ?
#
loop_
_entity_poly.entity_id
_entity_poly.type
_entity_poly.pdbx_seq_one_letter_code
_entity_poly.pdbx_strand_id
1 'polypeptide(L)'
;MSEEIKNVQEELNEQMQIRRDKLAEYEADGIYPFGQRFVVKDNAKEIKDEFFLKYDGQPVVIAGRLMTIRSHGKTAFANVRDKSGDIQVYFRKDVLGEEAYKYVKMLDIGDIIGVEGHVFKTHTGEVTIKVNKLTLLSKSLRPLPEKWHGLKDTELRYRQRYVDLIVNPEVRDTFVKR
;
A
#
# COMPACT_ATOMS: atom_id res chain seq x y z
N MET A 1 -20.55 28.32 1.03
CA MET A 1 -19.65 27.20 0.74
C MET A 1 -19.20 27.40 -0.68
N SER A 2 -17.89 27.57 -0.91
CA SER A 2 -17.35 27.88 -2.25
C SER A 2 -17.56 26.71 -3.20
N GLU A 3 -17.68 26.98 -4.49
CA GLU A 3 -17.80 25.95 -5.54
C GLU A 3 -16.65 24.92 -5.48
N GLU A 4 -15.44 25.36 -5.13
CA GLU A 4 -14.27 24.50 -4.94
C GLU A 4 -14.48 23.45 -3.85
N ILE A 5 -15.09 23.80 -2.72
CA ILE A 5 -15.37 22.83 -1.64
C ILE A 5 -16.39 21.80 -2.07
N LYS A 6 -17.40 22.20 -2.86
CA LYS A 6 -18.38 21.25 -3.42
C LYS A 6 -17.74 20.28 -4.40
N ASN A 7 -16.91 20.78 -5.30
CA ASN A 7 -16.21 19.94 -6.28
C ASN A 7 -15.28 18.91 -5.59
N VAL A 8 -14.50 19.33 -4.61
CA VAL A 8 -13.65 18.41 -3.84
C VAL A 8 -14.45 17.34 -3.11
N GLN A 9 -15.62 17.71 -2.55
CA GLN A 9 -16.48 16.76 -1.87
C GLN A 9 -17.13 15.76 -2.83
N GLU A 10 -17.51 16.19 -4.02
CA GLU A 10 -18.05 15.33 -5.08
C GLU A 10 -16.98 14.35 -5.58
N GLU A 11 -15.76 14.80 -5.87
CA GLU A 11 -14.64 13.94 -6.27
C GLU A 11 -14.30 12.89 -5.19
N LEU A 12 -14.30 13.28 -3.91
CA LEU A 12 -14.09 12.35 -2.80
C LEU A 12 -15.20 11.29 -2.72
N ASN A 13 -16.45 11.68 -2.94
CA ASN A 13 -17.58 10.75 -2.93
C ASN A 13 -17.49 9.75 -4.10
N GLU A 14 -17.10 10.20 -5.29
CA GLU A 14 -16.89 9.33 -6.45
C GLU A 14 -15.76 8.32 -6.19
N GLN A 15 -14.62 8.77 -5.67
CA GLN A 15 -13.52 7.87 -5.33
C GLN A 15 -13.89 6.85 -4.27
N MET A 16 -14.66 7.24 -3.25
CA MET A 16 -15.17 6.32 -2.26
C MET A 16 -16.14 5.30 -2.86
N GLN A 17 -16.97 5.70 -3.81
CA GLN A 17 -17.88 4.79 -4.50
C GLN A 17 -17.11 3.78 -5.36
N ILE A 18 -16.13 4.22 -6.14
CA ILE A 18 -15.26 3.35 -6.95
C ILE A 18 -14.57 2.30 -6.06
N ARG A 19 -14.09 2.68 -4.88
CA ARG A 19 -13.43 1.75 -3.95
C ARG A 19 -14.41 0.73 -3.35
N ARG A 20 -15.66 1.12 -3.10
CA ARG A 20 -16.72 0.21 -2.67
C ARG A 20 -17.12 -0.77 -3.76
N ASP A 21 -17.20 -0.30 -5.01
CA ASP A 21 -17.49 -1.16 -6.16
C ASP A 21 -16.38 -2.21 -6.36
N LYS A 22 -15.11 -1.80 -6.24
CA LYS A 22 -13.98 -2.74 -6.23
C LYS A 22 -14.06 -3.74 -5.08
N LEU A 23 -14.46 -3.32 -3.88
CA LEU A 23 -14.67 -4.22 -2.75
C LEU A 23 -15.75 -5.26 -3.08
N ALA A 24 -16.88 -4.83 -3.62
CA ALA A 24 -17.95 -5.73 -4.03
C ALA A 24 -17.48 -6.74 -5.10
N GLU A 25 -16.60 -6.33 -6.01
CA GLU A 25 -15.99 -7.23 -6.99
C GLU A 25 -15.07 -8.26 -6.33
N TYR A 26 -14.24 -7.87 -5.35
CA TYR A 26 -13.45 -8.82 -4.55
C TYR A 26 -14.34 -9.84 -3.84
N GLU A 27 -15.42 -9.39 -3.22
CA GLU A 27 -16.35 -10.26 -2.50
C GLU A 27 -17.10 -11.22 -3.44
N ALA A 28 -17.48 -10.76 -4.65
CA ALA A 28 -18.07 -11.61 -5.69
C ALA A 28 -17.11 -12.71 -6.17
N ASP A 29 -15.80 -12.43 -6.20
CA ASP A 29 -14.75 -13.41 -6.51
C ASP A 29 -14.39 -14.31 -5.29
N GLY A 30 -15.10 -14.18 -4.17
CA GLY A 30 -14.88 -14.96 -2.95
C GLY A 30 -13.68 -14.48 -2.10
N ILE A 31 -13.20 -13.28 -2.36
CA ILE A 31 -12.07 -12.66 -1.62
C ILE A 31 -12.63 -11.69 -0.61
N TYR A 32 -12.49 -12.00 0.68
CA TYR A 32 -12.92 -11.15 1.78
C TYR A 32 -11.69 -10.49 2.42
N PRO A 33 -11.41 -9.20 2.12
CA PRO A 33 -10.15 -8.56 2.50
C PRO A 33 -10.13 -8.02 3.94
N PHE A 34 -10.87 -8.64 4.84
CA PHE A 34 -10.91 -8.22 6.24
C PHE A 34 -10.84 -9.44 7.16
N GLY A 35 -10.02 -9.34 8.23
CA GLY A 35 -9.93 -10.35 9.26
C GLY A 35 -9.16 -11.63 8.90
N GLN A 36 -8.44 -11.65 7.80
CA GLN A 36 -7.59 -12.79 7.44
C GLN A 36 -6.28 -12.78 8.23
N ARG A 37 -5.87 -13.96 8.70
CA ARG A 37 -4.55 -14.12 9.30
C ARG A 37 -3.49 -14.16 8.20
N PHE A 38 -2.51 -13.28 8.29
CA PHE A 38 -1.33 -13.27 7.42
C PHE A 38 -0.06 -13.32 8.27
N VAL A 39 0.81 -14.29 8.00
CA VAL A 39 2.03 -14.48 8.79
C VAL A 39 3.18 -13.75 8.11
N VAL A 40 3.55 -12.61 8.68
CA VAL A 40 4.72 -11.81 8.26
C VAL A 40 5.98 -12.46 8.81
N LYS A 41 7.01 -12.61 7.98
CA LYS A 41 8.31 -13.18 8.36
C LYS A 41 9.43 -12.16 8.37
N ASP A 42 9.33 -11.15 7.52
CA ASP A 42 10.38 -10.18 7.25
C ASP A 42 9.87 -8.75 7.42
N ASN A 43 10.76 -7.78 7.46
CA ASN A 43 10.39 -6.37 7.51
C ASN A 43 11.21 -5.53 6.52
N ALA A 44 10.65 -4.41 6.09
CA ALA A 44 11.20 -3.56 5.04
C ALA A 44 12.61 -3.07 5.34
N LYS A 45 12.86 -2.65 6.59
CA LYS A 45 14.17 -2.11 7.00
C LYS A 45 15.25 -3.18 6.96
N GLU A 46 15.00 -4.33 7.55
CA GLU A 46 15.97 -5.43 7.61
C GLU A 46 16.34 -5.92 6.20
N ILE A 47 15.34 -6.07 5.30
CA ILE A 47 15.57 -6.47 3.91
C ILE A 47 16.51 -5.48 3.20
N LYS A 48 16.32 -4.18 3.42
CA LYS A 48 17.15 -3.13 2.78
C LYS A 48 18.55 -3.06 3.38
N ASP A 49 18.66 -3.11 4.70
CA ASP A 49 19.93 -2.97 5.42
C ASP A 49 20.84 -4.20 5.21
N GLU A 50 20.26 -5.39 5.17
CA GLU A 50 20.98 -6.67 5.06
C GLU A 50 20.92 -7.29 3.65
N PHE A 51 20.59 -6.51 2.61
CA PHE A 51 20.38 -7.01 1.27
C PHE A 51 21.53 -7.91 0.80
N PHE A 52 22.77 -7.43 0.79
CA PHE A 52 23.93 -8.17 0.29
C PHE A 52 24.34 -9.35 1.17
N LEU A 53 24.04 -9.28 2.48
CA LEU A 53 24.46 -10.30 3.44
C LEU A 53 23.47 -11.47 3.50
N LYS A 54 22.18 -11.18 3.34
CA LYS A 54 21.12 -12.15 3.66
C LYS A 54 20.01 -12.25 2.61
N TYR A 55 19.64 -11.15 1.95
CA TYR A 55 18.37 -11.09 1.23
C TYR A 55 18.46 -11.15 -0.30
N ASP A 56 19.63 -11.01 -0.90
CA ASP A 56 19.76 -11.08 -2.36
C ASP A 56 19.25 -12.42 -2.91
N GLY A 57 18.23 -12.37 -3.76
CA GLY A 57 17.55 -13.53 -4.33
C GLY A 57 16.70 -14.35 -3.35
N GLN A 58 16.61 -13.96 -2.07
CA GLN A 58 15.91 -14.74 -1.06
C GLN A 58 14.39 -14.52 -1.09
N PRO A 59 13.60 -15.55 -0.75
CA PRO A 59 12.17 -15.41 -0.57
C PRO A 59 11.85 -14.65 0.73
N VAL A 60 10.89 -13.73 0.64
CA VAL A 60 10.44 -12.92 1.78
C VAL A 60 8.92 -12.84 1.83
N VAL A 61 8.40 -12.59 3.03
CA VAL A 61 6.97 -12.42 3.29
C VAL A 61 6.78 -11.17 4.15
N ILE A 62 6.23 -10.13 3.56
CA ILE A 62 5.94 -8.87 4.24
C ILE A 62 4.46 -8.48 4.14
N ALA A 63 4.03 -7.62 5.02
CA ALA A 63 2.74 -6.94 4.90
C ALA A 63 2.88 -5.46 5.28
N GLY A 64 2.10 -4.62 4.62
CA GLY A 64 2.13 -3.19 4.91
C GLY A 64 1.08 -2.41 4.11
N ARG A 65 1.10 -1.11 4.31
CA ARG A 65 0.21 -0.17 3.61
C ARG A 65 0.79 0.22 2.26
N LEU A 66 -0.04 0.12 1.23
CA LEU A 66 0.29 0.62 -0.10
C LEU A 66 0.32 2.15 -0.08
N MET A 67 1.49 2.74 -0.28
CA MET A 67 1.69 4.19 -0.24
C MET A 67 1.74 4.83 -1.61
N THR A 68 2.26 4.10 -2.60
CA THR A 68 2.27 4.52 -4.00
C THR A 68 2.10 3.31 -4.91
N ILE A 69 1.51 3.51 -6.08
CA ILE A 69 1.45 2.51 -7.14
C ILE A 69 1.55 3.19 -8.50
N ARG A 70 2.38 2.63 -9.39
CA ARG A 70 2.58 3.10 -10.76
C ARG A 70 2.50 1.91 -11.68
N SER A 71 1.42 1.82 -12.44
CA SER A 71 1.22 0.75 -13.42
C SER A 71 1.72 1.18 -14.78
N HIS A 72 2.42 0.28 -15.46
CA HIS A 72 2.89 0.47 -16.82
C HIS A 72 2.69 -0.82 -17.64
N GLY A 73 1.63 -0.86 -18.40
CA GLY A 73 1.28 -2.02 -19.22
C GLY A 73 1.08 -3.32 -18.40
N LYS A 74 2.02 -4.25 -18.53
CA LYS A 74 1.99 -5.57 -17.87
C LYS A 74 2.78 -5.62 -16.56
N THR A 75 3.22 -4.46 -16.07
CA THR A 75 4.03 -4.33 -14.85
C THR A 75 3.50 -3.21 -13.97
N ALA A 76 3.78 -3.30 -12.68
CA ALA A 76 3.53 -2.22 -11.74
C ALA A 76 4.63 -2.17 -10.68
N PHE A 77 5.04 -0.96 -10.32
CA PHE A 77 5.87 -0.68 -9.15
C PHE A 77 5.03 -0.02 -8.07
N ALA A 78 5.25 -0.41 -6.85
CA ALA A 78 4.57 0.18 -5.72
C ALA A 78 5.51 0.29 -4.51
N ASN A 79 5.20 1.19 -3.58
CA ASN A 79 5.86 1.25 -2.29
C ASN A 79 4.91 0.77 -1.19
N VAL A 80 5.38 -0.18 -0.42
CA VAL A 80 4.68 -0.73 0.74
C VAL A 80 5.39 -0.26 2.00
N ARG A 81 4.62 0.29 2.93
CA ARG A 81 5.10 0.76 4.24
C ARG A 81 4.66 -0.19 5.33
N ASP A 82 5.62 -0.76 6.03
CA ASP A 82 5.40 -1.48 7.27
C ASP A 82 5.80 -0.63 8.50
N LYS A 83 5.85 -1.26 9.67
CA LYS A 83 6.27 -0.57 10.91
C LYS A 83 7.72 -0.09 10.89
N SER A 84 8.57 -0.71 10.07
CA SER A 84 10.01 -0.47 10.01
C SER A 84 10.42 0.54 8.94
N GLY A 85 9.63 0.70 7.89
CA GLY A 85 9.92 1.62 6.78
C GLY A 85 9.21 1.25 5.49
N ASP A 86 9.70 1.82 4.40
CA ASP A 86 9.15 1.62 3.06
C ASP A 86 10.04 0.68 2.25
N ILE A 87 9.42 -0.18 1.45
CA ILE A 87 10.12 -1.03 0.48
C ILE A 87 9.38 -1.02 -0.85
N GLN A 88 10.12 -1.05 -1.94
CA GLN A 88 9.55 -1.16 -3.27
C GLN A 88 9.14 -2.61 -3.56
N VAL A 89 8.01 -2.77 -4.19
CA VAL A 89 7.52 -4.06 -4.70
C VAL A 89 7.27 -3.96 -6.19
N TYR A 90 7.49 -5.05 -6.91
CA TYR A 90 7.37 -5.13 -8.35
C TYR A 90 6.44 -6.27 -8.76
N PHE A 91 5.37 -5.91 -9.42
CA PHE A 91 4.38 -6.84 -9.94
C PHE A 91 4.58 -7.05 -11.44
N ARG A 92 4.55 -8.30 -11.88
CA ARG A 92 4.60 -8.68 -13.29
C ARG A 92 3.45 -9.61 -13.62
N LYS A 93 2.76 -9.33 -14.73
CA LYS A 93 1.62 -10.13 -15.21
C LYS A 93 2.03 -11.55 -15.54
N ASP A 94 3.21 -11.76 -16.16
CA ASP A 94 3.74 -13.06 -16.54
C ASP A 94 4.16 -13.94 -15.34
N VAL A 95 4.49 -13.32 -14.21
CA VAL A 95 4.86 -14.02 -12.97
C VAL A 95 3.63 -14.34 -12.13
N LEU A 96 2.72 -13.37 -11.96
CA LEU A 96 1.51 -13.51 -11.15
C LEU A 96 0.40 -14.30 -11.86
N GLY A 97 0.40 -14.29 -13.18
CA GLY A 97 -0.72 -14.77 -13.98
C GLY A 97 -1.79 -13.68 -14.21
N GLU A 98 -2.66 -13.93 -15.16
CA GLU A 98 -3.64 -12.94 -15.60
C GLU A 98 -4.70 -12.64 -14.54
N GLU A 99 -5.18 -13.68 -13.87
CA GLU A 99 -6.19 -13.55 -12.81
C GLU A 99 -5.67 -12.78 -11.60
N ALA A 100 -4.48 -13.13 -11.07
CA ALA A 100 -3.91 -12.41 -9.94
C ALA A 100 -3.49 -10.98 -10.29
N TYR A 101 -3.05 -10.73 -11.53
CA TYR A 101 -2.71 -9.38 -11.99
C TYR A 101 -3.93 -8.46 -12.13
N LYS A 102 -5.14 -9.01 -12.33
CA LYS A 102 -6.40 -8.26 -12.23
C LYS A 102 -6.48 -7.51 -10.90
N TYR A 103 -6.15 -8.18 -9.80
CA TYR A 103 -6.20 -7.59 -8.46
C TYR A 103 -5.13 -6.52 -8.23
N VAL A 104 -3.97 -6.60 -8.88
CA VAL A 104 -2.98 -5.51 -8.86
C VAL A 104 -3.56 -4.21 -9.41
N LYS A 105 -4.37 -4.29 -10.48
CA LYS A 105 -5.06 -3.13 -11.06
C LYS A 105 -6.19 -2.57 -10.19
N MET A 106 -6.71 -3.39 -9.29
CA MET A 106 -7.78 -3.01 -8.35
C MET A 106 -7.26 -2.42 -7.04
N LEU A 107 -5.94 -2.44 -6.81
CA LEU A 107 -5.33 -1.84 -5.64
C LEU A 107 -5.50 -0.33 -5.64
N ASP A 108 -5.70 0.22 -4.44
CA ASP A 108 -5.75 1.65 -4.21
C ASP A 108 -4.74 2.05 -3.11
N ILE A 109 -4.23 3.28 -3.20
CA ILE A 109 -3.36 3.83 -2.15
C ILE A 109 -4.11 3.82 -0.82
N GLY A 110 -3.44 3.28 0.21
CA GLY A 110 -4.02 3.07 1.53
C GLY A 110 -4.42 1.63 1.84
N ASP A 111 -4.56 0.77 0.85
CA ASP A 111 -4.83 -0.65 1.05
C ASP A 111 -3.72 -1.30 1.89
N ILE A 112 -4.10 -2.26 2.73
CA ILE A 112 -3.13 -3.13 3.41
C ILE A 112 -2.98 -4.39 2.59
N ILE A 113 -1.76 -4.69 2.20
CA ILE A 113 -1.45 -5.85 1.37
C ILE A 113 -0.37 -6.72 2.02
N GLY A 114 -0.47 -8.01 1.80
CA GLY A 114 0.57 -8.98 2.05
C GLY A 114 1.20 -9.39 0.72
N VAL A 115 2.52 -9.47 0.67
CA VAL A 115 3.25 -9.91 -0.51
C VAL A 115 4.26 -10.98 -0.15
N GLU A 116 4.32 -11.99 -1.01
CA GLU A 116 5.34 -13.04 -0.98
C GLU A 116 6.12 -12.93 -2.28
N GLY A 117 7.44 -12.95 -2.22
CA GLY A 117 8.27 -12.81 -3.41
C GLY A 117 9.75 -12.94 -3.11
N HIS A 118 10.59 -12.59 -4.09
CA HIS A 118 12.04 -12.66 -3.99
C HIS A 118 12.65 -11.26 -4.07
N VAL A 119 13.65 -11.03 -3.25
CA VAL A 119 14.35 -9.74 -3.20
C VAL A 119 15.37 -9.65 -4.33
N PHE A 120 15.43 -8.50 -4.98
CA PHE A 120 16.43 -8.17 -5.98
C PHE A 120 16.75 -6.68 -5.97
N LYS A 121 17.80 -6.29 -6.66
CA LYS A 121 18.17 -4.89 -6.84
C LYS A 121 17.86 -4.45 -8.26
N THR A 122 17.15 -3.34 -8.42
CA THR A 122 16.86 -2.76 -9.73
C THR A 122 18.12 -2.15 -10.36
N HIS A 123 18.10 -1.88 -11.66
CA HIS A 123 19.20 -1.18 -12.35
C HIS A 123 19.49 0.21 -11.74
N THR A 124 18.49 0.86 -11.15
CA THR A 124 18.64 2.14 -10.44
C THR A 124 19.17 1.98 -9.02
N GLY A 125 19.41 0.76 -8.56
CA GLY A 125 19.96 0.47 -7.25
C GLY A 125 18.95 0.34 -6.12
N GLU A 126 17.63 0.36 -6.40
CA GLU A 126 16.60 0.19 -5.37
C GLU A 126 16.37 -1.29 -5.03
N VAL A 127 16.42 -1.60 -3.72
CA VAL A 127 16.08 -2.93 -3.21
C VAL A 127 14.57 -3.14 -3.35
N THR A 128 14.19 -4.18 -4.06
CA THR A 128 12.81 -4.40 -4.52
C THR A 128 12.41 -5.87 -4.32
N ILE A 129 11.15 -6.11 -3.99
CA ILE A 129 10.58 -7.45 -3.93
C ILE A 129 9.83 -7.72 -5.23
N LYS A 130 10.27 -8.73 -5.98
CA LYS A 130 9.53 -9.28 -7.12
C LYS A 130 8.44 -10.18 -6.59
N VAL A 131 7.20 -9.74 -6.72
CA VAL A 131 6.04 -10.38 -6.10
C VAL A 131 5.63 -11.62 -6.88
N ASN A 132 5.51 -12.75 -6.17
CA ASN A 132 4.97 -14.00 -6.68
C ASN A 132 3.53 -14.22 -6.25
N LYS A 133 3.14 -13.69 -5.07
CA LYS A 133 1.78 -13.78 -4.54
C LYS A 133 1.39 -12.49 -3.85
N LEU A 134 0.19 -12.00 -4.17
CA LEU A 134 -0.45 -10.83 -3.57
C LEU A 134 -1.67 -11.28 -2.76
N THR A 135 -1.79 -10.76 -1.55
CA THR A 135 -2.98 -10.94 -0.70
C THR A 135 -3.49 -9.58 -0.26
N LEU A 136 -4.74 -9.26 -0.55
CA LEU A 136 -5.38 -8.06 -0.01
C LEU A 136 -5.85 -8.36 1.42
N LEU A 137 -5.30 -7.64 2.40
CA LEU A 137 -5.59 -7.84 3.83
C LEU A 137 -6.64 -6.87 4.35
N SER A 138 -6.66 -5.64 3.83
CA SER A 138 -7.68 -4.65 4.16
C SER A 138 -7.83 -3.63 3.04
N LYS A 139 -9.07 -3.40 2.61
CA LYS A 139 -9.40 -2.40 1.59
C LYS A 139 -9.57 -1.03 2.22
N SER A 140 -8.86 -0.04 1.71
CA SER A 140 -9.03 1.36 2.08
C SER A 140 -10.21 1.95 1.33
N LEU A 141 -11.33 2.16 2.00
CA LEU A 141 -12.56 2.69 1.38
C LEU A 141 -12.58 4.22 1.27
N ARG A 142 -11.71 4.90 2.01
CA ARG A 142 -11.53 6.35 1.93
C ARG A 142 -10.14 6.67 1.41
N PRO A 143 -10.00 7.59 0.44
CA PRO A 143 -8.69 8.05 -0.01
C PRO A 143 -7.90 8.67 1.16
N LEU A 144 -6.59 8.48 1.16
CA LEU A 144 -5.72 9.24 2.05
C LEU A 144 -5.63 10.69 1.56
N PRO A 145 -5.44 11.67 2.46
CA PRO A 145 -5.20 13.06 2.06
C PRO A 145 -4.00 13.16 1.11
N GLU A 146 -4.09 14.06 0.14
CA GLU A 146 -3.01 14.26 -0.83
C GLU A 146 -1.70 14.62 -0.13
N LYS A 147 -0.61 14.01 -0.59
CA LYS A 147 0.73 14.16 -0.01
C LYS A 147 1.22 15.62 0.01
N TRP A 148 0.78 16.43 -0.95
CA TRP A 148 1.19 17.83 -1.11
C TRP A 148 0.45 18.81 -0.20
N HIS A 149 -0.78 18.50 0.14
CA HIS A 149 -1.59 19.33 1.03
C HIS A 149 -1.62 18.80 2.45
N GLY A 150 -1.33 17.50 2.64
CA GLY A 150 -1.28 16.81 3.92
C GLY A 150 -2.51 17.09 4.79
N LEU A 151 -2.60 16.45 5.93
CA LEU A 151 -3.55 16.85 6.95
C LEU A 151 -2.93 18.05 7.71
N LYS A 152 -3.06 19.27 7.16
CA LYS A 152 -2.50 20.50 7.76
C LYS A 152 -3.41 21.10 8.84
N ASP A 153 -4.71 20.90 8.68
CA ASP A 153 -5.69 21.38 9.64
C ASP A 153 -5.51 20.68 11.00
N THR A 154 -5.18 21.47 12.01
CA THR A 154 -4.89 20.97 13.35
C THR A 154 -6.08 20.26 13.97
N GLU A 155 -7.30 20.75 13.74
CA GLU A 155 -8.52 20.13 14.27
C GLU A 155 -8.76 18.77 13.64
N LEU A 156 -8.64 18.65 12.32
CA LEU A 156 -8.76 17.37 11.61
C LEU A 156 -7.67 16.38 12.04
N ARG A 157 -6.43 16.84 12.28
CA ARG A 157 -5.34 16.02 12.80
C ARG A 157 -5.65 15.43 14.17
N TYR A 158 -6.28 16.19 15.04
CA TYR A 158 -6.70 15.70 16.36
C TYR A 158 -7.93 14.78 16.29
N ARG A 159 -8.89 15.07 15.44
CA ARG A 159 -10.10 14.25 15.26
C ARG A 159 -9.81 12.94 14.52
N GLN A 160 -8.91 12.96 13.53
CA GLN A 160 -8.53 11.80 12.72
C GLN A 160 -7.06 11.43 12.96
N ARG A 161 -6.70 11.22 14.22
CA ARG A 161 -5.32 10.89 14.61
C ARG A 161 -4.75 9.70 13.84
N TYR A 162 -5.55 8.70 13.55
CA TYR A 162 -5.15 7.53 12.77
C TYR A 162 -4.70 7.90 11.35
N VAL A 163 -5.31 8.89 10.72
CA VAL A 163 -4.87 9.40 9.41
C VAL A 163 -3.58 10.22 9.55
N ASP A 164 -3.50 11.10 10.55
CA ASP A 164 -2.33 11.90 10.85
C ASP A 164 -1.07 11.01 11.04
N LEU A 165 -1.19 9.88 11.74
CA LEU A 165 -0.11 8.91 11.92
C LEU A 165 0.32 8.19 10.63
N ILE A 166 -0.57 8.10 9.63
CA ILE A 166 -0.26 7.52 8.33
C ILE A 166 0.50 8.52 7.44
N VAL A 167 0.05 9.77 7.41
CA VAL A 167 0.54 10.78 6.45
C VAL A 167 1.67 11.64 6.96
N ASN A 168 1.83 11.79 8.28
CA ASN A 168 2.87 12.61 8.92
C ASN A 168 3.86 11.75 9.72
N PRO A 169 5.03 11.40 9.15
CA PRO A 169 6.02 10.52 9.78
C PRO A 169 6.54 11.04 11.14
N GLU A 170 6.76 12.34 11.27
CA GLU A 170 7.23 12.96 12.52
C GLU A 170 6.23 12.80 13.67
N VAL A 171 4.93 12.81 13.39
CA VAL A 171 3.89 12.56 14.38
C VAL A 171 3.92 11.11 14.82
N ARG A 172 4.02 10.19 13.86
CA ARG A 172 4.16 8.75 14.14
C ARG A 172 5.36 8.49 15.02
N ASP A 173 6.54 9.05 14.69
CA ASP A 173 7.77 8.86 15.46
C ASP A 173 7.64 9.37 16.89
N THR A 174 6.92 10.46 17.10
CA THR A 174 6.61 10.98 18.44
C THR A 174 5.78 10.01 19.25
N PHE A 175 4.76 9.40 18.64
CA PHE A 175 3.91 8.41 19.32
C PHE A 175 4.61 7.09 19.60
N VAL A 176 5.52 6.67 18.72
CA VAL A 176 6.33 5.45 18.94
C VAL A 176 7.31 5.62 20.11
N LYS A 177 7.83 6.84 20.33
CA LYS A 177 8.73 7.15 21.45
C LYS A 177 8.03 7.25 22.82
N ARG A 178 6.73 7.45 22.85
CA ARG A 178 5.89 7.51 24.07
C ARG A 178 5.49 6.13 24.55
#